data_a149543d15f8d246e4a31699451aad9c
#
_entry.id   a149543d15f8d246e4a31699451aad9c
#
_cell.length_a   1.000
_cell.length_b   1.000
_cell.length_c   1.000
_cell.angle_alpha   90.00
_cell.angle_beta   90.00
_cell.angle_gamma   90.00
#
_symmetry.space_group_name_H-M   'P 1'
#
loop_
_entity.id
_entity.type
_entity.pdbx_description
1 polymer ?
#
loop_
_entity_poly.entity_id
_entity_poly.type
_entity_poly.pdbx_seq_one_letter_code
_entity_poly.pdbx_strand_id
1 'polypeptide(L)'
;MDVTSVKVGPCAAMARLAPEGVDVIGTHPMSGPREATFEGLTFILTPVRGTRWEGFLRDLLAREKARVVVTTPEEHDEIMAVVQGLTHFTYISVASTLRELGVDVRRSRSFASPIYGLMLDLIARIVGQSPRLYASIQMENPQIGRVHQAFIAQAERLRQVVERKDMEAFAELMAESARQMGDIEAAKG
;
A
#
# COMPACT_ATOMS: atom_id res chain seq x y z
N MET A 1 15.48 16.18 2.51
CA MET A 1 14.25 15.38 2.32
C MET A 1 14.56 14.09 1.58
N ASP A 2 13.69 13.11 1.64
CA ASP A 2 13.74 11.87 0.86
C ASP A 2 12.44 11.70 0.06
N VAL A 3 12.35 10.65 -0.77
CA VAL A 3 11.15 10.27 -1.55
C VAL A 3 10.90 8.76 -1.46
N THR A 4 11.35 8.11 -0.39
CA THR A 4 11.22 6.68 -0.18
C THR A 4 9.80 6.27 0.21
N SER A 5 9.48 4.97 0.12
CA SER A 5 8.16 4.43 0.48
C SER A 5 8.02 4.10 1.97
N VAL A 6 9.08 4.18 2.75
CA VAL A 6 9.09 4.03 4.22
C VAL A 6 9.64 5.30 4.86
N LYS A 7 9.24 5.64 6.09
CA LYS A 7 9.60 6.92 6.70
C LYS A 7 10.38 6.80 8.00
N VAL A 8 10.09 5.85 8.86
CA VAL A 8 10.74 5.76 10.19
C VAL A 8 12.26 5.72 10.04
N GLY A 9 12.81 4.78 9.28
CA GLY A 9 14.24 4.63 9.09
C GLY A 9 14.91 5.85 8.42
N PRO A 10 14.46 6.25 7.21
CA PRO A 10 15.00 7.41 6.51
C PRO A 10 14.92 8.71 7.29
N CYS A 11 13.79 9.01 7.94
CA CYS A 11 13.61 10.22 8.74
C CYS A 11 14.56 10.24 9.95
N ALA A 12 14.70 9.13 10.67
CA ALA A 12 15.65 9.01 11.77
C ALA A 12 17.10 9.18 11.30
N ALA A 13 17.47 8.61 10.15
CA ALA A 13 18.79 8.76 9.58
C ALA A 13 19.07 10.23 9.17
N MET A 14 18.13 10.88 8.50
CA MET A 14 18.25 12.29 8.14
C MET A 14 18.34 13.20 9.36
N ALA A 15 17.51 12.98 10.39
CA ALA A 15 17.54 13.76 11.62
C ALA A 15 18.89 13.71 12.34
N ARG A 16 19.53 12.52 12.32
CA ARG A 16 20.82 12.27 12.95
C ARG A 16 21.98 12.90 12.17
N LEU A 17 21.93 12.84 10.83
CA LEU A 17 23.06 13.20 9.98
C LEU A 17 23.01 14.64 9.47
N ALA A 18 21.84 15.26 9.40
CA ALA A 18 21.71 16.64 8.93
C ALA A 18 22.25 17.61 9.98
N PRO A 19 23.03 18.63 9.56
CA PRO A 19 23.53 19.67 10.44
C PRO A 19 22.42 20.37 11.23
N GLU A 20 22.79 20.99 12.37
CA GLU A 20 21.86 21.85 13.10
C GLU A 20 21.34 22.99 12.22
N GLY A 21 20.06 23.36 12.42
CA GLY A 21 19.42 24.43 11.62
C GLY A 21 18.94 24.02 10.22
N VAL A 22 19.19 22.76 9.79
CA VAL A 22 18.66 22.21 8.53
C VAL A 22 17.33 21.55 8.78
N ASP A 23 16.29 21.92 8.03
CA ASP A 23 14.98 21.27 8.07
C ASP A 23 15.08 19.83 7.59
N VAL A 24 14.37 18.93 8.26
CA VAL A 24 14.27 17.50 7.91
C VAL A 24 12.81 17.13 7.68
N ILE A 25 12.50 16.75 6.45
CA ILE A 25 11.14 16.36 6.03
C ILE A 25 11.25 15.09 5.23
N GLY A 26 10.54 14.04 5.67
CA GLY A 26 10.30 12.88 4.84
C GLY A 26 9.18 13.18 3.84
N THR A 27 9.28 12.65 2.64
CA THR A 27 8.22 12.78 1.64
C THR A 27 7.94 11.43 0.98
N HIS A 28 6.68 11.20 0.62
CA HIS A 28 6.30 10.00 -0.12
C HIS A 28 5.27 10.36 -1.20
N PRO A 29 5.70 10.54 -2.45
CA PRO A 29 4.79 10.62 -3.59
C PRO A 29 4.10 9.27 -3.77
N MET A 30 2.76 9.25 -3.70
CA MET A 30 1.95 8.01 -3.83
C MET A 30 1.70 7.65 -5.31
N SER A 31 2.66 7.95 -6.16
CA SER A 31 2.57 7.71 -7.61
C SER A 31 3.85 7.08 -8.14
N GLY A 32 3.72 6.35 -9.23
CA GLY A 32 4.89 5.85 -9.95
C GLY A 32 5.56 6.95 -10.81
N PRO A 33 6.75 6.68 -11.36
CA PRO A 33 7.54 7.68 -12.11
C PRO A 33 6.98 8.02 -13.50
N ARG A 34 5.83 7.48 -13.86
CA ARG A 34 5.23 7.67 -15.19
C ARG A 34 4.19 8.78 -15.25
N GLU A 35 3.87 9.38 -14.11
CA GLU A 35 2.87 10.44 -14.06
C GLU A 35 3.46 11.75 -14.59
N ALA A 36 2.77 12.36 -15.56
CA ALA A 36 3.23 13.59 -16.20
C ALA A 36 2.93 14.87 -15.39
N THR A 37 1.99 14.80 -14.45
CA THR A 37 1.57 15.93 -13.60
C THR A 37 1.37 15.44 -12.17
N PHE A 38 1.31 16.40 -11.22
CA PHE A 38 0.99 16.10 -9.82
C PHE A 38 -0.51 16.25 -9.52
N GLU A 39 -1.30 16.71 -10.48
CA GLU A 39 -2.74 16.96 -10.30
C GLU A 39 -3.47 15.70 -9.83
N GLY A 40 -4.14 15.80 -8.69
CA GLY A 40 -4.89 14.71 -8.07
C GLY A 40 -4.05 13.63 -7.40
N LEU A 41 -2.70 13.66 -7.55
CA LEU A 41 -1.81 12.70 -6.87
C LEU A 41 -1.67 13.04 -5.38
N THR A 42 -1.50 12.01 -4.56
CA THR A 42 -1.28 12.17 -3.13
C THR A 42 0.22 12.24 -2.82
N PHE A 43 0.61 13.24 -2.04
CA PHE A 43 1.93 13.40 -1.45
C PHE A 43 1.81 13.35 0.06
N ILE A 44 2.57 12.50 0.71
CA ILE A 44 2.63 12.44 2.16
C ILE A 44 3.89 13.15 2.62
N LEU A 45 3.75 14.06 3.55
CA LEU A 45 4.86 14.79 4.19
C LEU A 45 4.95 14.35 5.65
N THR A 46 6.16 14.05 6.09
CA THR A 46 6.47 13.70 7.49
C THR A 46 7.54 14.65 8.02
N PRO A 47 7.14 15.87 8.46
CA PRO A 47 8.07 16.83 9.04
C PRO A 47 8.67 16.29 10.34
N VAL A 48 10.00 16.34 10.47
CA VAL A 48 10.73 15.87 11.66
C VAL A 48 11.38 17.03 12.40
N ARG A 49 11.95 17.99 11.66
CA ARG A 49 12.63 19.15 12.23
C ARG A 49 12.51 20.36 11.30
N GLY A 50 12.19 21.54 11.87
CA GLY A 50 11.99 22.77 11.13
C GLY A 50 10.60 22.88 10.51
N THR A 51 10.21 24.09 10.10
CA THR A 51 8.87 24.37 9.55
C THR A 51 8.92 25.18 8.25
N ARG A 52 10.08 25.78 7.94
CA ARG A 52 10.22 26.68 6.78
C ARG A 52 9.95 25.97 5.45
N TRP A 53 10.57 24.82 5.27
CA TRP A 53 10.44 24.07 4.01
C TRP A 53 9.17 23.22 3.93
N GLU A 54 8.54 22.89 5.06
CA GLU A 54 7.21 22.29 5.06
C GLU A 54 6.19 23.22 4.39
N GLY A 55 6.11 24.47 4.81
CA GLY A 55 5.22 25.46 4.20
C GLY A 55 5.47 25.62 2.71
N PHE A 56 6.74 25.76 2.31
CA PHE A 56 7.10 25.85 0.89
C PHE A 56 6.65 24.64 0.07
N LEU A 57 6.88 23.41 0.58
CA LEU A 57 6.46 22.18 -0.11
C LEU A 57 4.94 22.09 -0.23
N ARG A 58 4.20 22.43 0.82
CA ARG A 58 2.73 22.44 0.79
C ARG A 58 2.20 23.42 -0.26
N ASP A 59 2.75 24.62 -0.30
CA ASP A 59 2.35 25.63 -1.27
C ASP A 59 2.68 25.23 -2.71
N LEU A 60 3.86 24.64 -2.92
CA LEU A 60 4.28 24.12 -4.22
C LEU A 60 3.34 23.02 -4.71
N LEU A 61 3.09 22.02 -3.87
CA LEU A 61 2.22 20.89 -4.20
C LEU A 61 0.76 21.31 -4.40
N ALA A 62 0.29 22.29 -3.61
CA ALA A 62 -1.06 22.85 -3.79
C ALA A 62 -1.21 23.59 -5.15
N ARG A 63 -0.19 24.32 -5.59
CA ARG A 63 -0.19 24.96 -6.94
C ARG A 63 -0.27 23.92 -8.05
N GLU A 64 0.40 22.80 -7.87
CA GLU A 64 0.35 21.66 -8.79
C GLU A 64 -0.91 20.79 -8.62
N LYS A 65 -1.88 21.24 -7.80
CA LYS A 65 -3.14 20.55 -7.50
C LYS A 65 -2.99 19.14 -6.95
N ALA A 66 -1.86 18.85 -6.30
CA ALA A 66 -1.64 17.61 -5.58
C ALA A 66 -2.42 17.62 -4.26
N ARG A 67 -2.81 16.44 -3.79
CA ARG A 67 -3.34 16.25 -2.44
C ARG A 67 -2.19 16.06 -1.46
N VAL A 68 -2.14 16.88 -0.43
CA VAL A 68 -1.09 16.81 0.59
C VAL A 68 -1.66 16.24 1.88
N VAL A 69 -1.03 15.20 2.38
CA VAL A 69 -1.28 14.62 3.71
C VAL A 69 -0.05 14.86 4.56
N VAL A 70 -0.23 15.39 5.78
CA VAL A 70 0.86 15.59 6.74
C VAL A 70 0.63 14.65 7.92
N THR A 71 1.67 13.90 8.28
CA THR A 71 1.59 12.91 9.38
C THR A 71 2.98 12.69 10.00
N THR A 72 3.11 11.81 10.97
CA THR A 72 4.40 11.40 11.54
C THR A 72 5.02 10.24 10.74
N PRO A 73 6.33 10.01 10.83
CA PRO A 73 6.97 8.84 10.21
C PRO A 73 6.35 7.51 10.69
N GLU A 74 6.00 7.41 11.95
CA GLU A 74 5.42 6.22 12.58
C GLU A 74 4.02 5.92 12.04
N GLU A 75 3.13 6.91 12.04
CA GLU A 75 1.78 6.79 11.50
C GLU A 75 1.80 6.52 10.00
N HIS A 76 2.72 7.17 9.26
CA HIS A 76 2.95 6.86 7.85
C HIS A 76 3.22 5.38 7.63
N ASP A 77 4.21 4.81 8.34
CA ASP A 77 4.62 3.42 8.14
C ASP A 77 3.54 2.44 8.62
N GLU A 78 2.76 2.79 9.65
CA GLU A 78 1.60 2.01 10.07
C GLU A 78 0.52 1.92 8.98
N ILE A 79 0.15 3.05 8.39
CA ILE A 79 -0.84 3.11 7.30
C ILE A 79 -0.29 2.43 6.03
N MET A 80 0.97 2.67 5.68
CA MET A 80 1.58 2.07 4.49
C MET A 80 1.79 0.57 4.61
N ALA A 81 1.88 0.02 5.81
CA ALA A 81 1.89 -1.43 6.01
C ALA A 81 0.60 -2.09 5.46
N VAL A 82 -0.52 -1.39 5.51
CA VAL A 82 -1.79 -1.85 4.91
C VAL A 82 -1.89 -1.40 3.45
N VAL A 83 -1.76 -0.10 3.17
CA VAL A 83 -1.99 0.46 1.83
C VAL A 83 -1.05 -0.12 0.77
N GLN A 84 0.23 -0.27 1.10
CA GLN A 84 1.22 -0.85 0.20
C GLN A 84 1.57 -2.28 0.60
N GLY A 85 1.85 -2.52 1.88
CA GLY A 85 2.31 -3.81 2.36
C GLY A 85 1.33 -4.93 2.06
N LEU A 86 0.11 -4.84 2.56
CA LEU A 86 -0.92 -5.85 2.32
C LEU A 86 -1.27 -5.99 0.84
N THR A 87 -1.44 -4.87 0.15
CA THR A 87 -1.79 -4.86 -1.28
C THR A 87 -0.75 -5.59 -2.13
N HIS A 88 0.52 -5.24 -1.96
CA HIS A 88 1.59 -5.88 -2.73
C HIS A 88 1.77 -7.35 -2.36
N PHE A 89 1.74 -7.66 -1.06
CA PHE A 89 1.85 -9.03 -0.58
C PHE A 89 0.76 -9.92 -1.17
N THR A 90 -0.48 -9.45 -1.17
CA THR A 90 -1.63 -10.18 -1.73
C THR A 90 -1.42 -10.49 -3.21
N TYR A 91 -1.14 -9.48 -4.04
CA TYR A 91 -1.03 -9.68 -5.49
C TYR A 91 0.21 -10.47 -5.90
N ILE A 92 1.33 -10.31 -5.19
CA ILE A 92 2.53 -11.14 -5.40
C ILE A 92 2.25 -12.61 -5.01
N SER A 93 1.53 -12.83 -3.90
CA SER A 93 1.13 -14.17 -3.47
C SER A 93 0.20 -14.84 -4.49
N VAL A 94 -0.81 -14.11 -5.00
CA VAL A 94 -1.71 -14.62 -6.05
C VAL A 94 -0.92 -14.93 -7.32
N ALA A 95 -0.02 -14.07 -7.77
CA ALA A 95 0.84 -14.33 -8.93
C ALA A 95 1.68 -15.61 -8.76
N SER A 96 2.25 -15.78 -7.57
CA SER A 96 3.03 -16.98 -7.23
C SER A 96 2.17 -18.24 -7.19
N THR A 97 0.92 -18.14 -6.70
CA THR A 97 -0.05 -19.22 -6.69
C THR A 97 -0.44 -19.64 -8.11
N LEU A 98 -0.74 -18.68 -8.99
CA LEU A 98 -1.04 -18.99 -10.40
C LEU A 98 0.12 -19.71 -11.08
N ARG A 99 1.34 -19.31 -10.81
CA ARG A 99 2.56 -19.97 -11.31
C ARG A 99 2.70 -21.39 -10.77
N GLU A 100 2.51 -21.59 -9.47
CA GLU A 100 2.61 -22.89 -8.81
C GLU A 100 1.60 -23.89 -9.37
N LEU A 101 0.39 -23.41 -9.65
CA LEU A 101 -0.68 -24.21 -10.27
C LEU A 101 -0.50 -24.44 -11.77
N GLY A 102 0.55 -23.88 -12.39
CA GLY A 102 0.79 -24.01 -13.83
C GLY A 102 -0.28 -23.36 -14.70
N VAL A 103 -0.95 -22.31 -14.19
CA VAL A 103 -2.06 -21.66 -14.91
C VAL A 103 -1.57 -20.96 -16.17
N ASP A 104 -2.12 -21.33 -17.33
CA ASP A 104 -1.99 -20.52 -18.54
C ASP A 104 -2.83 -19.24 -18.40
N VAL A 105 -2.17 -18.13 -18.09
CA VAL A 105 -2.83 -16.84 -17.82
C VAL A 105 -3.56 -16.32 -19.08
N ARG A 106 -3.07 -16.56 -20.28
CA ARG A 106 -3.75 -16.13 -21.52
C ARG A 106 -5.05 -16.89 -21.69
N ARG A 107 -5.00 -18.21 -21.51
CA ARG A 107 -6.19 -19.06 -21.57
C ARG A 107 -7.17 -18.71 -20.46
N SER A 108 -6.73 -18.54 -19.21
CA SER A 108 -7.62 -18.21 -18.09
C SER A 108 -8.29 -16.83 -18.32
N ARG A 109 -7.60 -15.87 -18.94
CA ARG A 109 -8.18 -14.56 -19.28
C ARG A 109 -9.35 -14.66 -20.26
N SER A 110 -9.40 -15.66 -21.13
CA SER A 110 -10.55 -15.86 -22.03
C SER A 110 -11.84 -16.31 -21.31
N PHE A 111 -11.73 -16.74 -20.06
CA PHE A 111 -12.86 -17.08 -19.17
C PHE A 111 -13.09 -16.02 -18.08
N ALA A 112 -12.45 -14.85 -18.17
CA ALA A 112 -12.44 -13.89 -17.09
C ALA A 112 -13.79 -13.25 -16.83
N SER A 113 -14.24 -13.26 -15.58
CA SER A 113 -15.20 -12.29 -15.10
C SER A 113 -14.56 -10.90 -15.03
N PRO A 114 -15.32 -9.79 -14.95
CA PRO A 114 -14.77 -8.45 -14.77
C PRO A 114 -13.80 -8.34 -13.57
N ILE A 115 -14.13 -8.98 -12.46
CA ILE A 115 -13.30 -9.00 -11.24
C ILE A 115 -11.98 -9.73 -11.49
N TYR A 116 -12.02 -10.90 -12.13
CA TYR A 116 -10.80 -11.66 -12.44
C TYR A 116 -9.90 -10.90 -13.42
N GLY A 117 -10.49 -10.27 -14.43
CA GLY A 117 -9.76 -9.43 -15.38
C GLY A 117 -9.01 -8.29 -14.70
N LEU A 118 -9.71 -7.54 -13.82
CA LEU A 118 -9.12 -6.47 -13.03
C LEU A 118 -7.98 -6.99 -12.12
N MET A 119 -8.17 -8.12 -11.45
CA MET A 119 -7.14 -8.74 -10.64
C MET A 119 -5.88 -9.05 -11.44
N LEU A 120 -6.00 -9.63 -12.64
CA LEU A 120 -4.85 -9.90 -13.51
C LEU A 120 -4.12 -8.62 -13.94
N ASP A 121 -4.85 -7.53 -14.22
CA ASP A 121 -4.26 -6.24 -14.60
C ASP A 121 -3.48 -5.61 -13.44
N LEU A 122 -4.01 -5.71 -12.21
CA LEU A 122 -3.31 -5.26 -11.00
C LEU A 122 -2.06 -6.10 -10.71
N ILE A 123 -2.15 -7.42 -10.85
CA ILE A 123 -0.99 -8.32 -10.73
C ILE A 123 0.08 -7.91 -11.74
N ALA A 124 -0.29 -7.79 -13.02
CA ALA A 124 0.66 -7.44 -14.09
C ALA A 124 1.34 -6.09 -13.82
N ARG A 125 0.60 -5.10 -13.30
CA ARG A 125 1.16 -3.79 -12.92
C ARG A 125 2.19 -3.93 -11.79
N ILE A 126 1.94 -4.76 -10.78
CA ILE A 126 2.83 -4.94 -9.63
C ILE A 126 4.08 -5.74 -10.02
N VAL A 127 3.92 -6.92 -10.61
CA VAL A 127 5.06 -7.79 -10.94
C VAL A 127 5.91 -7.27 -12.10
N GLY A 128 5.40 -6.34 -12.89
CA GLY A 128 6.12 -5.66 -13.96
C GLY A 128 7.00 -4.50 -13.53
N GLN A 129 7.04 -4.16 -12.24
CA GLN A 129 7.86 -3.07 -11.70
C GLN A 129 9.17 -3.58 -11.07
N SER A 130 9.94 -2.67 -10.45
CA SER A 130 11.23 -3.00 -9.82
C SER A 130 11.06 -3.95 -8.63
N PRO A 131 11.59 -5.17 -8.66
CA PRO A 131 11.54 -6.07 -7.51
C PRO A 131 12.21 -5.48 -6.26
N ARG A 132 13.26 -4.66 -6.42
CA ARG A 132 13.97 -4.02 -5.31
C ARG A 132 13.10 -3.01 -4.58
N LEU A 133 12.28 -2.23 -5.31
CA LEU A 133 11.33 -1.30 -4.70
C LEU A 133 10.33 -2.04 -3.82
N TYR A 134 9.74 -3.13 -4.35
CA TYR A 134 8.77 -3.92 -3.59
C TYR A 134 9.42 -4.65 -2.41
N ALA A 135 10.65 -5.13 -2.57
CA ALA A 135 11.42 -5.74 -1.48
C ALA A 135 11.65 -4.73 -0.34
N SER A 136 12.08 -3.49 -0.65
CA SER A 136 12.29 -2.47 0.39
C SER A 136 10.98 -2.13 1.12
N ILE A 137 9.86 -1.96 0.41
CA ILE A 137 8.55 -1.73 1.04
C ILE A 137 8.20 -2.88 2.00
N GLN A 138 8.42 -4.13 1.58
CA GLN A 138 8.04 -5.31 2.35
C GLN A 138 9.00 -5.65 3.51
N MET A 139 10.25 -5.22 3.45
CA MET A 139 11.28 -5.63 4.42
C MET A 139 11.69 -4.52 5.38
N GLU A 140 11.53 -3.24 4.99
CA GLU A 140 12.02 -2.11 5.77
C GLU A 140 10.91 -1.43 6.60
N ASN A 141 9.63 -1.66 6.30
CA ASN A 141 8.54 -1.14 7.11
C ASN A 141 8.37 -1.99 8.39
N PRO A 142 8.54 -1.40 9.59
CA PRO A 142 8.52 -2.16 10.84
C PRO A 142 7.15 -2.78 11.19
N GLN A 143 6.07 -2.33 10.55
CA GLN A 143 4.70 -2.81 10.83
C GLN A 143 4.27 -3.97 9.91
N ILE A 144 5.03 -4.29 8.89
CA ILE A 144 4.66 -5.28 7.87
C ILE A 144 4.43 -6.67 8.45
N GLY A 145 5.26 -7.12 9.39
CA GLY A 145 5.15 -8.46 9.97
C GLY A 145 3.77 -8.74 10.59
N ARG A 146 3.20 -7.76 11.30
CA ARG A 146 1.86 -7.84 11.89
C ARG A 146 0.78 -7.99 10.81
N VAL A 147 0.90 -7.22 9.73
CA VAL A 147 -0.09 -7.24 8.63
C VAL A 147 -0.06 -8.57 7.88
N HIS A 148 1.13 -9.09 7.58
CA HIS A 148 1.27 -10.41 6.94
C HIS A 148 0.70 -11.53 7.81
N GLN A 149 0.99 -11.53 9.10
CA GLN A 149 0.45 -12.53 10.04
C GLN A 149 -1.08 -12.50 10.07
N ALA A 150 -1.68 -11.31 10.14
CA ALA A 150 -3.13 -11.16 10.11
C ALA A 150 -3.74 -11.69 8.79
N PHE A 151 -3.15 -11.34 7.63
CA PHE A 151 -3.61 -11.82 6.34
C PHE A 151 -3.55 -13.34 6.23
N ILE A 152 -2.42 -13.96 6.60
CA ILE A 152 -2.23 -15.41 6.55
C ILE A 152 -3.23 -16.11 7.48
N ALA A 153 -3.44 -15.57 8.68
CA ALA A 153 -4.41 -16.15 9.63
C ALA A 153 -5.85 -16.12 9.08
N GLN A 154 -6.25 -15.02 8.42
CA GLN A 154 -7.58 -14.93 7.81
C GLN A 154 -7.71 -15.82 6.56
N ALA A 155 -6.68 -15.95 5.75
CA ALA A 155 -6.68 -16.87 4.61
C ALA A 155 -6.82 -18.34 5.10
N GLU A 156 -6.12 -18.71 6.16
CA GLU A 156 -6.22 -20.02 6.77
C GLU A 156 -7.59 -20.28 7.41
N ARG A 157 -8.17 -19.30 8.11
CA ARG A 157 -9.54 -19.37 8.64
C ARG A 157 -10.55 -19.64 7.53
N LEU A 158 -10.45 -18.89 6.42
CA LEU A 158 -11.33 -19.09 5.27
C LEU A 158 -11.15 -20.47 4.65
N ARG A 159 -9.91 -20.94 4.47
CA ARG A 159 -9.61 -22.28 3.97
C ARG A 159 -10.28 -23.37 4.80
N GLN A 160 -10.20 -23.28 6.13
CA GLN A 160 -10.81 -24.25 7.06
C GLN A 160 -12.34 -24.27 6.98
N VAL A 161 -12.98 -23.10 6.85
CA VAL A 161 -14.43 -22.99 6.66
C VAL A 161 -14.87 -23.68 5.37
N VAL A 162 -14.14 -23.44 4.27
CA VAL A 162 -14.41 -24.04 2.97
C VAL A 162 -14.23 -25.57 3.01
N GLU A 163 -13.17 -26.07 3.64
CA GLU A 163 -12.92 -27.51 3.78
C GLU A 163 -14.01 -28.22 4.56
N ARG A 164 -14.54 -27.59 5.60
CA ARG A 164 -15.67 -28.13 6.39
C ARG A 164 -17.02 -28.00 5.69
N LYS A 165 -17.06 -27.28 4.55
CA LYS A 165 -18.32 -26.94 3.82
C LYS A 165 -19.34 -26.22 4.70
N ASP A 166 -18.87 -25.39 5.64
CA ASP A 166 -19.68 -24.68 6.62
C ASP A 166 -20.21 -23.37 5.98
N MET A 167 -21.41 -23.49 5.39
CA MET A 167 -22.04 -22.37 4.68
C MET A 167 -22.42 -21.22 5.61
N GLU A 168 -22.77 -21.51 6.86
CA GLU A 168 -23.18 -20.51 7.85
C GLU A 168 -21.96 -19.70 8.30
N ALA A 169 -20.87 -20.36 8.68
CA ALA A 169 -19.62 -19.71 9.03
C ALA A 169 -19.04 -18.90 7.85
N PHE A 170 -19.21 -19.38 6.61
CA PHE A 170 -18.80 -18.63 5.42
C PHE A 170 -19.61 -17.33 5.26
N ALA A 171 -20.93 -17.41 5.41
CA ALA A 171 -21.80 -16.24 5.33
C ALA A 171 -21.51 -15.21 6.44
N GLU A 172 -21.22 -15.69 7.66
CA GLU A 172 -20.81 -14.83 8.78
C GLU A 172 -19.51 -14.09 8.48
N LEU A 173 -18.47 -14.77 7.97
CA LEU A 173 -17.20 -14.14 7.57
C LEU A 173 -17.41 -13.04 6.53
N MET A 174 -18.26 -13.26 5.53
CA MET A 174 -18.59 -12.27 4.54
C MET A 174 -19.34 -11.07 5.16
N ALA A 175 -20.30 -11.33 6.05
CA ALA A 175 -21.07 -10.30 6.70
C ALA A 175 -20.21 -9.43 7.64
N GLU A 176 -19.26 -10.03 8.37
CA GLU A 176 -18.26 -9.31 9.19
C GLU A 176 -17.45 -8.33 8.33
N SER A 177 -16.94 -8.81 7.19
CA SER A 177 -16.16 -8.00 6.25
C SER A 177 -16.99 -6.90 5.61
N ALA A 178 -18.23 -7.20 5.22
CA ALA A 178 -19.14 -6.24 4.60
C ALA A 178 -19.50 -5.09 5.54
N ARG A 179 -19.67 -5.33 6.82
CA ARG A 179 -19.92 -4.26 7.80
C ARG A 179 -18.80 -3.24 7.84
N GLN A 180 -17.54 -3.68 7.82
CA GLN A 180 -16.39 -2.78 7.79
C GLN A 180 -16.27 -2.02 6.45
N MET A 181 -16.67 -2.64 5.34
CA MET A 181 -16.61 -2.02 4.01
C MET A 181 -17.79 -1.08 3.73
N GLY A 182 -18.94 -1.27 4.40
CA GLY A 182 -20.11 -0.42 4.23
C GLY A 182 -19.86 1.06 4.53
N ASP A 183 -18.98 1.37 5.48
CA ASP A 183 -18.58 2.73 5.82
C ASP A 183 -17.81 3.43 4.68
N ILE A 184 -17.19 2.68 3.77
CA ILE A 184 -16.44 3.22 2.62
C ILE A 184 -17.38 3.67 1.50
N GLU A 185 -18.50 3.00 1.28
CA GLU A 185 -19.50 3.42 0.27
C GLU A 185 -20.23 4.68 0.70
N ALA A 186 -20.52 4.81 1.99
CA ALA A 186 -21.11 6.02 2.56
C ALA A 186 -20.20 7.25 2.48
N ALA A 187 -18.89 7.07 2.46
CA ALA A 187 -17.90 8.15 2.37
C ALA A 187 -17.63 8.64 0.92
N LYS A 188 -18.22 7.98 -0.09
CA LYS A 188 -18.08 8.38 -1.51
C LYS A 188 -19.19 9.32 -2.01
N GLY A 189 -20.20 9.61 -1.17
CA GLY A 189 -21.23 10.61 -1.40
C GLY A 189 -20.84 11.95 -0.83
#